data_b11978fea9aed44724f9303121c1235b
#
_entry.id   b11978fea9aed44724f9303121c1235b
#
_cell.length_a   1.000
_cell.length_b   1.000
_cell.length_c   1.000
_cell.angle_alpha   90.00
_cell.angle_beta   90.00
_cell.angle_gamma   90.00
#
_symmetry.space_group_name_H-M   'P 1'
#
loop_
_entity.id
_entity.type
_entity.pdbx_description
1 polymer ?
#
loop_
_entity_poly.entity_id
_entity_poly.type
_entity_poly.pdbx_seq_one_letter_code
_entity_poly.pdbx_strand_id
1 'polypeptide(L)'
;MYIDAVDLAKFYSTGLGQVTRRLIRRKIRTIWSNTNGLTILGFGYATPFLRPFLTEADNVMALMPAQQGGTYWPVDGLNRVVISEDDELPFQDSSIDRLIVVHSMECTEHLRPMLKEIWRILRGDGRLIIVVPSRSGVWARTDRTPFGFGQPYSSSQLTRLLRDGMFLSLIHI
;
A
#
# COMPACT_ATOMS: atom_id res chain seq x y z
N MET A 1 4.44 -3.48 14.72
CA MET A 1 3.58 -4.68 14.83
C MET A 1 2.49 -4.60 13.78
N TYR A 2 2.36 -5.60 12.91
CA TYR A 2 1.38 -5.66 11.83
C TYR A 2 0.02 -6.19 12.30
N ILE A 3 -1.04 -5.75 11.61
CA ILE A 3 -2.40 -6.34 11.76
C ILE A 3 -2.45 -7.54 10.82
N ASP A 4 -3.02 -8.64 11.31
CA ASP A 4 -3.17 -9.87 10.53
C ASP A 4 -4.02 -9.64 9.26
N ALA A 5 -3.60 -10.21 8.14
CA ALA A 5 -4.27 -10.09 6.85
C ALA A 5 -5.73 -10.59 6.88
N VAL A 6 -6.04 -11.59 7.73
CA VAL A 6 -7.40 -12.12 7.91
C VAL A 6 -8.30 -11.08 8.61
N ASP A 7 -7.77 -10.36 9.60
CA ASP A 7 -8.55 -9.33 10.30
C ASP A 7 -8.78 -8.10 9.41
N LEU A 8 -7.80 -7.75 8.58
CA LEU A 8 -7.99 -6.75 7.54
C LEU A 8 -9.05 -7.18 6.51
N ALA A 9 -9.04 -8.45 6.09
CA ALA A 9 -10.08 -8.99 5.21
C ALA A 9 -11.48 -8.89 5.83
N LYS A 10 -11.63 -9.24 7.11
CA LYS A 10 -12.88 -9.10 7.87
C LYS A 10 -13.33 -7.63 7.89
N PHE A 11 -12.44 -6.69 8.22
CA PHE A 11 -12.78 -5.26 8.21
C PHE A 11 -13.32 -4.81 6.85
N TYR A 12 -12.61 -5.12 5.74
CA TYR A 12 -13.03 -4.71 4.41
C TYR A 12 -14.29 -5.43 3.89
N SER A 13 -14.75 -6.48 4.56
CA SER A 13 -16.05 -7.12 4.33
C SER A 13 -17.22 -6.41 5.02
N THR A 14 -16.96 -5.60 6.04
CA THR A 14 -17.99 -4.81 6.75
C THR A 14 -18.52 -3.66 5.90
N GLY A 15 -19.69 -3.12 6.23
CA GLY A 15 -20.26 -1.96 5.57
C GLY A 15 -19.32 -0.75 5.58
N LEU A 16 -18.70 -0.45 6.74
CA LEU A 16 -17.71 0.63 6.87
C LEU A 16 -16.48 0.38 6.01
N GLY A 17 -15.93 -0.83 6.04
CA GLY A 17 -14.77 -1.22 5.23
C GLY A 17 -15.05 -1.12 3.72
N GLN A 18 -16.26 -1.46 3.27
CA GLN A 18 -16.66 -1.33 1.87
C GLN A 18 -16.75 0.13 1.43
N VAL A 19 -17.29 1.02 2.26
CA VAL A 19 -17.32 2.47 1.99
C VAL A 19 -15.88 3.01 1.92
N THR A 20 -15.05 2.69 2.90
CA THR A 20 -13.63 3.08 2.95
C THR A 20 -12.89 2.63 1.69
N ARG A 21 -13.04 1.35 1.31
CA ARG A 21 -12.45 0.80 0.09
C ARG A 21 -12.87 1.57 -1.15
N ARG A 22 -14.17 1.90 -1.27
CA ARG A 22 -14.71 2.64 -2.41
C ARG A 22 -14.12 4.05 -2.52
N LEU A 23 -14.02 4.76 -1.41
CA LEU A 23 -13.46 6.11 -1.35
C LEU A 23 -11.99 6.13 -1.73
N ILE A 24 -11.18 5.23 -1.16
CA ILE A 24 -9.75 5.12 -1.45
C ILE A 24 -9.53 4.73 -2.92
N ARG A 25 -10.26 3.72 -3.44
CA ARG A 25 -10.19 3.34 -4.86
C ARG A 25 -10.48 4.51 -5.79
N ARG A 26 -11.51 5.29 -5.50
CA ARG A 26 -11.86 6.47 -6.31
C ARG A 26 -10.71 7.47 -6.35
N LYS A 27 -10.04 7.72 -5.22
CA LYS A 27 -8.88 8.61 -5.14
C LYS A 27 -7.68 8.06 -5.93
N ILE A 28 -7.36 6.79 -5.78
CA ILE A 28 -6.30 6.13 -6.54
C ILE A 28 -6.55 6.26 -8.05
N ARG A 29 -7.79 6.00 -8.51
CA ARG A 29 -8.16 6.14 -9.94
C ARG A 29 -8.09 7.58 -10.45
N THR A 30 -8.36 8.57 -9.61
CA THR A 30 -8.17 9.98 -9.99
C THR A 30 -6.70 10.30 -10.27
N ILE A 31 -5.76 9.69 -9.51
CA ILE A 31 -4.32 9.89 -9.65
C ILE A 31 -3.76 9.05 -10.81
N TRP A 32 -4.21 7.79 -10.93
CA TRP A 32 -3.80 6.83 -11.97
C TRP A 32 -4.99 6.52 -12.89
N SER A 33 -5.26 7.43 -13.80
CA SER A 33 -6.38 7.32 -14.74
C SER A 33 -6.17 6.27 -15.83
N ASN A 34 -4.93 6.03 -16.21
CA ASN A 34 -4.51 5.03 -17.20
C ASN A 34 -3.32 4.24 -16.67
N THR A 35 -3.40 2.92 -16.73
CA THR A 35 -2.35 2.00 -16.28
C THR A 35 -2.00 0.93 -17.31
N ASN A 36 -2.41 1.11 -18.57
CA ASN A 36 -2.07 0.20 -19.66
C ASN A 36 -0.55 0.11 -19.84
N GLY A 37 -0.04 -1.08 -20.00
CA GLY A 37 1.39 -1.35 -20.20
C GLY A 37 2.24 -1.22 -18.94
N LEU A 38 1.64 -1.02 -17.76
CA LEU A 38 2.37 -0.79 -16.52
C LEU A 38 2.42 -2.03 -15.63
N THR A 39 3.49 -2.10 -14.84
CA THR A 39 3.64 -3.05 -13.73
C THR A 39 3.26 -2.38 -12.42
N ILE A 40 2.24 -2.93 -11.75
CA ILE A 40 1.69 -2.39 -10.50
C ILE A 40 1.98 -3.35 -9.35
N LEU A 41 2.51 -2.81 -8.26
CA LEU A 41 2.72 -3.53 -7.01
C LEU A 41 1.88 -2.90 -5.89
N GLY A 42 1.14 -3.73 -5.17
CA GLY A 42 0.58 -3.36 -3.88
C GLY A 42 1.44 -3.89 -2.76
N PHE A 43 1.80 -3.07 -1.79
CA PHE A 43 2.59 -3.44 -0.63
C PHE A 43 1.77 -3.31 0.66
N GLY A 44 1.85 -4.31 1.53
CA GLY A 44 0.97 -4.47 2.68
C GLY A 44 -0.40 -5.03 2.25
N TYR A 45 -1.46 -4.67 2.95
CA TYR A 45 -2.80 -5.15 2.60
C TYR A 45 -3.44 -4.29 1.51
N ALA A 46 -2.85 -4.28 0.31
CA ALA A 46 -3.27 -3.46 -0.82
C ALA A 46 -4.28 -4.16 -1.76
N THR A 47 -4.48 -5.46 -1.63
CA THR A 47 -5.35 -6.28 -2.51
C THR A 47 -6.76 -5.71 -2.74
N PRO A 48 -7.46 -5.10 -1.74
CA PRO A 48 -8.74 -4.47 -1.96
C PRO A 48 -8.72 -3.34 -2.99
N PHE A 49 -7.56 -2.75 -3.26
CA PHE A 49 -7.38 -1.58 -4.13
C PHE A 49 -6.82 -1.94 -5.51
N LEU A 50 -6.26 -3.14 -5.68
CA LEU A 50 -5.58 -3.58 -6.91
C LEU A 50 -6.54 -4.14 -7.96
N ARG A 51 -7.71 -4.66 -7.57
CA ARG A 51 -8.63 -5.36 -8.48
C ARG A 51 -9.00 -4.58 -9.75
N PRO A 52 -9.20 -3.24 -9.73
CA PRO A 52 -9.51 -2.48 -10.94
C PRO A 52 -8.41 -2.46 -11.99
N PHE A 53 -7.18 -2.77 -11.61
CA PHE A 53 -6.02 -2.74 -12.51
C PHE A 53 -5.74 -4.09 -13.18
N LEU A 54 -6.36 -5.19 -12.71
CA LEU A 54 -6.13 -6.54 -13.24
C LEU A 54 -6.46 -6.70 -14.73
N THR A 55 -7.37 -5.86 -15.25
CA THR A 55 -7.82 -5.90 -16.65
C THR A 55 -7.16 -4.82 -17.50
N GLU A 56 -6.32 -3.97 -16.92
CA GLU A 56 -5.76 -2.79 -17.57
C GLU A 56 -4.22 -2.85 -17.64
N ALA A 57 -3.59 -3.17 -16.50
CA ALA A 57 -2.14 -3.21 -16.40
C ALA A 57 -1.58 -4.54 -16.93
N ASP A 58 -0.34 -4.50 -17.41
CA ASP A 58 0.35 -5.71 -17.89
C ASP A 58 0.63 -6.68 -16.74
N ASN A 59 1.08 -6.15 -15.60
CA ASN A 59 1.32 -6.95 -14.41
C ASN A 59 0.75 -6.28 -13.17
N VAL A 60 0.04 -7.06 -12.35
CA VAL A 60 -0.45 -6.62 -11.04
C VAL A 60 -0.09 -7.67 -10.01
N MET A 61 0.64 -7.27 -8.98
CA MET A 61 1.11 -8.14 -7.90
C MET A 61 0.82 -7.50 -6.55
N ALA A 62 0.73 -8.32 -5.52
CA ALA A 62 0.66 -7.87 -4.14
C ALA A 62 1.83 -8.48 -3.35
N LEU A 63 2.49 -7.69 -2.55
CA LEU A 63 3.48 -8.13 -1.57
C LEU A 63 2.91 -7.88 -0.18
N MET A 64 2.86 -8.93 0.62
CA MET A 64 2.44 -8.85 2.03
C MET A 64 3.64 -9.12 2.92
N PRO A 65 3.92 -8.24 3.91
CA PRO A 65 4.94 -8.48 4.91
C PRO A 65 4.72 -9.81 5.64
N ALA A 66 5.77 -10.58 5.87
CA ALA A 66 5.68 -11.87 6.53
C ALA A 66 4.96 -11.81 7.88
N GLN A 67 5.20 -10.73 8.64
CA GLN A 67 4.55 -10.47 9.93
C GLN A 67 3.04 -10.16 9.82
N GLN A 68 2.55 -9.75 8.64
CA GLN A 68 1.12 -9.51 8.38
C GLN A 68 0.39 -10.79 8.00
N GLY A 69 1.14 -11.80 7.56
CA GLY A 69 0.59 -12.99 6.92
C GLY A 69 0.12 -12.73 5.50
N GLY A 70 -0.32 -13.78 4.82
CA GLY A 70 -0.74 -13.70 3.42
C GLY A 70 -2.13 -14.24 3.16
N THR A 71 -2.78 -13.72 2.15
CA THR A 71 -4.05 -14.24 1.64
C THR A 71 -3.94 -14.55 0.15
N TYR A 72 -4.64 -15.58 -0.31
CA TYR A 72 -4.74 -15.88 -1.73
C TYR A 72 -5.47 -14.75 -2.47
N TRP A 73 -4.87 -14.24 -3.55
CA TRP A 73 -5.47 -13.17 -4.35
C TRP A 73 -4.92 -13.19 -5.79
N PRO A 74 -5.75 -12.91 -6.81
CA PRO A 74 -7.21 -12.75 -6.76
C PRO A 74 -7.92 -14.10 -6.51
N VAL A 75 -9.13 -14.07 -5.97
CA VAL A 75 -9.89 -15.29 -5.61
C VAL A 75 -10.27 -16.10 -6.85
N ASP A 76 -10.43 -15.42 -7.99
CA ASP A 76 -10.90 -15.95 -9.27
C ASP A 76 -9.79 -16.14 -10.31
N GLY A 77 -8.52 -16.29 -9.87
CA GLY A 77 -7.38 -16.45 -10.79
C GLY A 77 -6.15 -17.05 -10.13
N LEU A 78 -5.03 -17.01 -10.84
CA LEU A 78 -3.74 -17.43 -10.28
C LEU A 78 -3.32 -16.52 -9.14
N ASN A 79 -2.73 -17.09 -8.10
CA ASN A 79 -2.22 -16.32 -6.98
C ASN A 79 -1.16 -15.32 -7.44
N ARG A 80 -1.33 -14.06 -7.08
CA ARG A 80 -0.44 -12.94 -7.38
C ARG A 80 0.16 -12.31 -6.12
N VAL A 81 0.11 -13.03 -4.99
CA VAL A 81 0.64 -12.58 -3.71
C VAL A 81 2.01 -13.19 -3.48
N VAL A 82 2.95 -12.33 -3.09
CA VAL A 82 4.28 -12.68 -2.61
C VAL A 82 4.35 -12.32 -1.13
N ILE A 83 4.97 -13.16 -0.32
CA ILE A 83 5.26 -12.88 1.09
C ILE A 83 6.77 -12.66 1.22
N SER A 84 7.17 -11.56 1.87
CA SER A 84 8.58 -11.22 2.09
C SER A 84 8.73 -10.38 3.36
N GLU A 85 9.95 -10.21 3.83
CA GLU A 85 10.25 -9.18 4.82
C GLU A 85 10.03 -7.78 4.21
N ASP A 86 9.74 -6.80 5.06
CA ASP A 86 9.38 -5.45 4.61
C ASP A 86 10.60 -4.59 4.23
N ASP A 87 11.79 -5.04 4.56
CA ASP A 87 13.08 -4.40 4.30
C ASP A 87 13.96 -5.16 3.29
N GLU A 88 13.45 -6.25 2.68
CA GLU A 88 14.12 -7.01 1.63
C GLU A 88 13.09 -7.47 0.58
N LEU A 89 12.86 -6.63 -0.43
CA LEU A 89 11.82 -6.87 -1.43
C LEU A 89 12.35 -7.73 -2.60
N PRO A 90 11.68 -8.86 -2.94
CA PRO A 90 12.15 -9.81 -3.96
C PRO A 90 11.86 -9.34 -5.40
N PHE A 91 12.15 -8.08 -5.69
CA PHE A 91 11.98 -7.46 -6.99
C PHE A 91 13.29 -6.85 -7.49
N GLN A 92 13.48 -6.84 -8.80
CA GLN A 92 14.63 -6.21 -9.44
C GLN A 92 14.57 -4.69 -9.28
N ASP A 93 15.74 -4.05 -9.34
CA ASP A 93 15.87 -2.60 -9.36
C ASP A 93 15.07 -2.02 -10.54
N SER A 94 14.40 -0.90 -10.32
CA SER A 94 13.68 -0.16 -11.38
C SER A 94 12.71 -1.03 -12.19
N SER A 95 12.00 -1.96 -11.54
CA SER A 95 11.09 -2.90 -12.20
C SER A 95 9.60 -2.55 -12.05
N ILE A 96 9.25 -1.65 -11.13
CA ILE A 96 7.87 -1.30 -10.78
C ILE A 96 7.53 0.11 -11.26
N ASP A 97 6.44 0.24 -12.01
CA ASP A 97 5.95 1.54 -12.51
C ASP A 97 5.04 2.25 -11.50
N ARG A 98 4.23 1.49 -10.77
CA ARG A 98 3.24 2.02 -9.81
C ARG A 98 3.26 1.18 -8.54
N LEU A 99 3.38 1.84 -7.40
CA LEU A 99 3.38 1.17 -6.11
C LEU A 99 2.36 1.81 -5.16
N ILE A 100 1.51 0.97 -4.56
CA ILE A 100 0.54 1.38 -3.54
C ILE A 100 0.93 0.73 -2.23
N VAL A 101 1.18 1.52 -1.18
CA VAL A 101 1.45 1.04 0.19
C VAL A 101 0.22 1.27 1.05
N VAL A 102 -0.31 0.21 1.67
CA VAL A 102 -1.49 0.27 2.54
C VAL A 102 -1.33 -0.70 3.71
N HIS A 103 -1.61 -0.26 4.92
CA HIS A 103 -1.50 -1.07 6.15
C HIS A 103 -0.12 -1.71 6.34
N SER A 104 0.92 -0.95 6.04
CA SER A 104 2.31 -1.40 6.19
C SER A 104 3.18 -0.32 6.84
N MET A 105 3.24 0.88 6.28
CA MET A 105 4.15 1.92 6.72
C MET A 105 3.94 2.35 8.18
N GLU A 106 2.70 2.37 8.64
CA GLU A 106 2.35 2.68 10.03
C GLU A 106 2.67 1.56 11.02
N CYS A 107 2.95 0.35 10.52
CA CYS A 107 3.14 -0.86 11.32
C CYS A 107 4.60 -1.33 11.38
N THR A 108 5.43 -0.93 10.42
CA THR A 108 6.82 -1.39 10.31
C THR A 108 7.70 -0.82 11.42
N GLU A 109 8.67 -1.63 11.85
CA GLU A 109 9.78 -1.21 12.73
C GLU A 109 11.01 -0.78 11.91
N HIS A 110 11.08 -1.17 10.63
CA HIS A 110 12.19 -0.93 9.71
C HIS A 110 11.86 0.12 8.64
N LEU A 111 11.26 1.23 9.03
CA LEU A 111 10.71 2.23 8.09
C LEU A 111 11.72 2.75 7.06
N ARG A 112 12.95 3.07 7.49
CA ARG A 112 13.99 3.58 6.57
C ARG A 112 14.49 2.52 5.59
N PRO A 113 14.84 1.29 6.02
CA PRO A 113 15.12 0.17 5.11
C PRO A 113 14.00 -0.10 4.12
N MET A 114 12.73 -0.16 4.59
CA MET A 114 11.55 -0.34 3.75
C MET A 114 11.44 0.75 2.66
N LEU A 115 11.62 2.02 3.02
CA LEU A 115 11.58 3.12 2.05
C LEU A 115 12.72 3.06 1.04
N LYS A 116 13.91 2.62 1.45
CA LYS A 116 15.05 2.40 0.56
C LYS A 116 14.75 1.31 -0.47
N GLU A 117 14.16 0.20 -0.03
CA GLU A 117 13.75 -0.88 -0.91
C GLU A 117 12.63 -0.45 -1.88
N ILE A 118 11.62 0.28 -1.39
CA ILE A 118 10.58 0.87 -2.25
C ILE A 118 11.20 1.78 -3.32
N TRP A 119 12.16 2.61 -2.95
CA TRP A 119 12.87 3.48 -3.88
C TRP A 119 13.68 2.67 -4.90
N ARG A 120 14.37 1.61 -4.47
CA ARG A 120 15.20 0.74 -5.33
C ARG A 120 14.37 0.08 -6.44
N ILE A 121 13.22 -0.46 -6.09
CA ILE A 121 12.38 -1.21 -7.04
C ILE A 121 11.55 -0.32 -7.97
N LEU A 122 11.27 0.94 -7.59
CA LEU A 122 10.55 1.89 -8.42
C LEU A 122 11.42 2.37 -9.60
N ARG A 123 10.82 2.46 -10.77
CA ARG A 123 11.44 3.10 -11.94
C ARG A 123 11.66 4.59 -11.70
N GLY A 124 12.55 5.21 -12.47
CA GLY A 124 12.86 6.64 -12.36
C GLY A 124 11.65 7.56 -12.58
N ASP A 125 10.65 7.12 -13.37
CA ASP A 125 9.35 7.77 -13.58
C ASP A 125 8.22 7.09 -12.79
N GLY A 126 8.57 6.14 -11.93
CA GLY A 126 7.66 5.38 -11.09
C GLY A 126 6.90 6.28 -10.11
N ARG A 127 5.67 5.89 -9.77
CA ARG A 127 4.82 6.66 -8.86
C ARG A 127 4.40 5.82 -7.66
N LEU A 128 4.53 6.43 -6.49
CA LEU A 128 4.17 5.86 -5.19
C LEU A 128 2.90 6.52 -4.65
N ILE A 129 1.93 5.71 -4.22
CA ILE A 129 0.80 6.13 -3.39
C ILE A 129 0.93 5.47 -2.03
N ILE A 130 0.81 6.25 -0.97
CA ILE A 130 0.81 5.76 0.41
C ILE A 130 -0.52 6.10 1.05
N VAL A 131 -1.16 5.10 1.64
CA VAL A 131 -2.39 5.24 2.42
C VAL A 131 -2.07 4.91 3.87
N VAL A 132 -2.05 5.92 4.71
CA VAL A 132 -1.73 5.81 6.15
C VAL A 132 -2.76 6.56 6.98
N PRO A 133 -2.95 6.18 8.26
CA PRO A 133 -3.82 6.93 9.17
C PRO A 133 -3.28 8.35 9.39
N SER A 134 -4.18 9.33 9.28
CA SER A 134 -3.85 10.72 9.61
C SER A 134 -3.90 10.94 11.12
N ARG A 135 -2.86 11.57 11.69
CA ARG A 135 -2.81 11.91 13.12
C ARG A 135 -3.97 12.81 13.58
N SER A 136 -4.49 13.65 12.70
CA SER A 136 -5.67 14.49 12.96
C SER A 136 -7.00 13.80 12.66
N GLY A 137 -6.97 12.60 12.08
CA GLY A 137 -8.16 11.85 11.70
C GLY A 137 -8.87 11.24 12.92
N VAL A 138 -10.19 11.18 12.86
CA VAL A 138 -11.02 10.56 13.90
C VAL A 138 -10.69 9.07 14.06
N TRP A 139 -10.34 8.40 12.97
CA TRP A 139 -10.04 6.95 12.96
C TRP A 139 -8.71 6.59 13.60
N ALA A 140 -7.74 7.50 13.62
CA ALA A 140 -6.47 7.30 14.34
C ALA A 140 -6.64 7.32 15.87
N ARG A 141 -7.85 7.64 16.37
CA ARG A 141 -8.17 7.75 17.79
C ARG A 141 -9.11 6.64 18.28
N THR A 142 -9.40 5.66 17.45
CA THR A 142 -10.33 4.57 17.78
C THR A 142 -9.79 3.23 17.32
N ASP A 143 -9.80 2.26 18.22
CA ASP A 143 -9.39 0.87 17.96
C ASP A 143 -10.44 0.08 17.15
N ARG A 144 -11.52 0.74 16.72
CA ARG A 144 -12.62 0.10 15.97
C ARG A 144 -12.32 -0.12 14.49
N THR A 145 -11.22 0.44 13.99
CA THR A 145 -10.81 0.29 12.60
C THR A 145 -9.32 0.00 12.50
N PRO A 146 -8.84 -0.67 11.45
CA PRO A 146 -7.41 -0.90 11.23
C PRO A 146 -6.58 0.39 11.18
N PHE A 147 -7.20 1.52 10.88
CA PHE A 147 -6.54 2.83 10.86
C PHE A 147 -6.27 3.41 12.26
N GLY A 148 -6.75 2.77 13.33
CA GLY A 148 -6.40 3.11 14.71
C GLY A 148 -5.13 2.44 15.21
N PHE A 149 -4.61 1.45 14.48
CA PHE A 149 -3.37 0.75 14.82
C PHE A 149 -2.15 1.40 14.16
N GLY A 150 -0.97 1.16 14.78
CA GLY A 150 0.30 1.67 14.29
C GLY A 150 0.52 3.16 14.59
N GLN A 151 1.47 3.75 13.90
CA GLN A 151 1.85 5.15 14.09
C GLN A 151 1.16 6.05 13.06
N PRO A 152 0.23 6.93 13.47
CA PRO A 152 -0.40 7.85 12.55
C PRO A 152 0.59 8.96 12.14
N TYR A 153 0.50 9.41 10.90
CA TYR A 153 1.36 10.45 10.34
C TYR A 153 0.63 11.78 10.20
N SER A 154 1.34 12.90 10.45
CA SER A 154 0.93 14.19 9.91
C SER A 154 1.44 14.35 8.48
N SER A 155 0.79 15.21 7.67
CA SER A 155 1.24 15.49 6.29
C SER A 155 2.69 15.98 6.26
N SER A 156 3.09 16.83 7.21
CA SER A 156 4.45 17.38 7.30
C SER A 156 5.49 16.28 7.66
N GLN A 157 5.14 15.38 8.58
CA GLN A 157 6.00 14.25 8.93
C GLN A 157 6.21 13.31 7.75
N LEU A 158 5.12 12.96 7.04
CA LEU A 158 5.19 12.09 5.87
C LEU A 158 6.00 12.73 4.75
N THR A 159 5.77 14.03 4.47
CA THR A 159 6.54 14.79 3.48
C THR A 159 8.03 14.77 3.77
N ARG A 160 8.42 15.08 5.02
CA ARG A 160 9.83 15.08 5.42
C ARG A 160 10.45 13.70 5.26
N LEU A 161 9.77 12.67 5.72
CA LEU A 161 10.23 11.29 5.67
C LEU A 161 10.44 10.81 4.23
N LEU A 162 9.53 11.13 3.32
CA LEU A 162 9.65 10.76 1.92
C LEU A 162 10.74 11.55 1.19
N ARG A 163 10.93 12.82 1.53
CA ARG A 163 12.06 13.62 1.01
C ARG A 163 13.40 13.07 1.48
N ASP A 164 13.51 12.70 2.76
CA ASP A 164 14.71 12.06 3.29
C ASP A 164 14.98 10.70 2.61
N GLY A 165 13.93 10.02 2.13
CA GLY A 165 13.97 8.80 1.32
C GLY A 165 14.17 9.05 -0.19
N MET A 166 14.55 10.25 -0.61
CA MET A 166 14.80 10.66 -2.01
C MET A 166 13.58 10.66 -2.94
N PHE A 167 12.36 10.70 -2.42
CA PHE A 167 11.16 10.89 -3.23
C PHE A 167 10.96 12.37 -3.56
N LEU A 168 11.05 12.74 -4.85
CA LEU A 168 11.24 14.14 -5.29
C LEU A 168 9.96 14.97 -5.35
N SER A 169 8.80 14.36 -5.55
CA SER A 169 7.54 15.07 -5.70
C SER A 169 6.43 14.44 -4.88
N LEU A 170 5.72 15.24 -4.09
CA LEU A 170 4.68 14.79 -3.18
C LEU A 170 3.38 15.52 -3.44
N ILE A 171 2.30 14.76 -3.63
CA ILE A 171 0.93 15.26 -3.71
C ILE A 171 0.19 14.72 -2.49
N HIS A 172 -0.29 15.61 -1.62
CA HIS A 172 -1.14 15.26 -0.49
C HIS A 172 -2.62 15.32 -0.90
N ILE A 173 -3.35 14.31 -0.53
CA ILE A 173 -4.79 14.24 -0.75
C ILE A 173 -5.50 14.00 0.57
#